data_06d0881334d7ea8c29271ef9de53568c
#
_entry.id   06d0881334d7ea8c29271ef9de53568c
#
_cell.length_a   1.000
_cell.length_b   1.000
_cell.length_c   1.000
_cell.angle_alpha   90.00
_cell.angle_beta   90.00
_cell.angle_gamma   90.00
#
_symmetry.space_group_name_H-M   'P 1'
#
loop_
_entity.id
_entity.type
_entity.pdbx_description
1 polymer ?
#
loop_
_entity_poly.entity_id
_entity_poly.type
_entity_poly.pdbx_seq_one_letter_code
_entity_poly.pdbx_strand_id
1 'polypeptide(L)'
;SLEIFGYEYSSDKLKGLRDLFLNARTLYGYRLNGNGRRAGNSLAEALCPGVRGNDLKIMVQVNADDEFLFDVKTILGTDVVDEQTVTDAACLADNRFLKWKPGAVLEAAAAIPMTGGENGTVSGVDHQDYLNKAESFAFNTMGVVVADDTTKSLYAAYNRRMRDEMGVKFQLVLYDYAKADSMGVISVDNRSLDEGWGAAGLVYWVTGASAGCAVNRSNQNRRYDGGFTVETPHTQNQLKEAVRAGKFTFHKVGTDVRVLEDINTMVTT
;
A
#
# COMPACT_ATOMS: atom_id res chain seq x y z
N SER A 1 12.28 0.65 -4.31
CA SER A 1 11.20 0.03 -3.50
C SER A 1 11.64 -0.23 -2.07
N LEU A 2 12.85 -0.75 -1.86
CA LEU A 2 13.35 -1.13 -0.53
C LEU A 2 13.34 0.06 0.45
N GLU A 3 13.83 1.22 0.04
CA GLU A 3 13.87 2.44 0.87
C GLU A 3 12.48 2.97 1.26
N ILE A 4 11.50 2.84 0.36
CA ILE A 4 10.15 3.41 0.56
C ILE A 4 9.25 2.43 1.30
N PHE A 5 9.27 1.15 0.92
CA PHE A 5 8.34 0.14 1.42
C PHE A 5 8.98 -0.87 2.38
N GLY A 6 10.30 -0.88 2.51
CA GLY A 6 11.05 -1.86 3.28
C GLY A 6 11.11 -3.25 2.66
N TYR A 7 10.72 -3.39 1.38
CA TYR A 7 10.69 -4.65 0.64
C TYR A 7 11.20 -4.46 -0.79
N GLU A 8 11.83 -5.50 -1.32
CA GLU A 8 12.14 -5.58 -2.74
C GLU A 8 10.86 -5.55 -3.59
N TYR A 9 10.94 -4.96 -4.80
CA TYR A 9 9.78 -4.82 -5.67
C TYR A 9 9.17 -6.15 -6.09
N SER A 10 9.99 -7.20 -6.18
CA SER A 10 9.57 -8.58 -6.47
C SER A 10 8.86 -9.27 -5.30
N SER A 11 8.98 -8.75 -4.07
CA SER A 11 8.38 -9.34 -2.87
C SER A 11 6.87 -9.49 -2.99
N ASP A 12 6.33 -10.61 -2.47
CA ASP A 12 4.88 -10.82 -2.40
C ASP A 12 4.17 -9.75 -1.55
N LYS A 13 4.87 -9.10 -0.62
CA LYS A 13 4.32 -7.98 0.16
C LYS A 13 3.98 -6.75 -0.68
N LEU A 14 4.54 -6.64 -1.90
CA LEU A 14 4.27 -5.56 -2.84
C LEU A 14 3.43 -6.00 -4.05
N LYS A 15 2.84 -7.19 -4.03
CA LYS A 15 2.00 -7.73 -5.11
C LYS A 15 0.90 -6.75 -5.55
N GLY A 16 0.14 -6.21 -4.59
CA GLY A 16 -0.91 -5.23 -4.89
C GLY A 16 -0.37 -3.96 -5.56
N LEU A 17 0.78 -3.46 -5.12
CA LEU A 17 1.40 -2.29 -5.76
C LEU A 17 1.88 -2.60 -7.17
N ARG A 18 2.40 -3.82 -7.41
CA ARG A 18 2.74 -4.24 -8.80
C ARG A 18 1.51 -4.23 -9.70
N ASP A 19 0.38 -4.78 -9.23
CA ASP A 19 -0.88 -4.78 -9.96
C ASP A 19 -1.38 -3.37 -10.27
N LEU A 20 -1.28 -2.45 -9.30
CA LEU A 20 -1.63 -1.06 -9.50
C LEU A 20 -0.75 -0.41 -10.58
N PHE A 21 0.57 -0.61 -10.51
CA PHE A 21 1.53 -0.01 -11.44
C PHE A 21 1.56 -0.65 -12.84
N LEU A 22 0.83 -1.74 -13.09
CA LEU A 22 0.60 -2.20 -14.46
C LEU A 22 -0.08 -1.12 -15.32
N ASN A 23 -0.82 -0.22 -14.68
CA ASN A 23 -1.67 0.76 -15.37
C ASN A 23 -1.48 2.21 -14.88
N ALA A 24 -1.20 2.42 -13.61
CA ALA A 24 -0.96 3.74 -13.04
C ALA A 24 0.50 4.16 -13.23
N ARG A 25 0.74 5.49 -13.35
CA ARG A 25 2.09 6.07 -13.47
C ARG A 25 2.56 6.68 -12.15
N THR A 26 1.65 7.25 -11.38
CA THR A 26 1.93 7.95 -10.13
C THR A 26 1.03 7.43 -9.03
N LEU A 27 1.60 7.20 -7.87
CA LEU A 27 0.89 6.78 -6.66
C LEU A 27 1.22 7.72 -5.50
N TYR A 28 0.18 8.25 -4.87
CA TYR A 28 0.26 8.83 -3.54
C TYR A 28 -0.16 7.74 -2.54
N GLY A 29 0.82 7.10 -1.93
CA GLY A 29 0.58 6.04 -0.96
C GLY A 29 0.53 6.60 0.46
N TYR A 30 -0.45 6.19 1.25
CA TYR A 30 -0.53 6.50 2.66
C TYR A 30 -0.65 5.23 3.48
N ARG A 31 0.29 5.03 4.40
CA ARG A 31 0.24 3.92 5.33
C ARG A 31 -0.45 4.35 6.61
N LEU A 32 -1.62 3.79 6.86
CA LEU A 32 -2.29 3.91 8.15
C LEU A 32 -1.53 3.08 9.19
N ASN A 33 -1.14 3.70 10.29
CA ASN A 33 -0.38 3.04 11.36
C ASN A 33 -0.58 3.78 12.69
N GLY A 34 -1.81 3.71 13.21
CA GLY A 34 -2.19 4.40 14.44
C GLY A 34 -1.37 3.93 15.65
N ASN A 35 -0.54 4.82 16.21
CA ASN A 35 0.27 4.58 17.41
C ASN A 35 1.27 3.40 17.31
N GLY A 36 1.73 3.06 16.11
CA GLY A 36 2.79 2.07 15.93
C GLY A 36 4.09 2.50 16.60
N ARG A 37 4.88 1.54 17.07
CA ARG A 37 6.16 1.77 17.76
C ARG A 37 7.34 1.52 16.82
N ARG A 38 8.38 2.30 16.98
CA ARG A 38 9.63 2.15 16.26
C ARG A 38 10.51 1.11 16.93
N ALA A 39 11.20 0.32 16.12
CA ALA A 39 12.26 -0.55 16.63
C ALA A 39 13.50 0.30 16.99
N GLY A 40 14.27 -0.15 17.96
CA GLY A 40 15.50 0.52 18.35
C GLY A 40 16.47 -0.40 19.07
N ASN A 41 17.71 0.08 19.22
CA ASN A 41 18.75 -0.51 20.03
C ASN A 41 19.56 0.58 20.74
N SER A 42 20.75 0.26 21.27
CA SER A 42 21.62 1.25 21.94
C SER A 42 22.10 2.36 21.02
N LEU A 43 22.25 2.09 19.70
CA LEU A 43 22.89 3.01 18.74
C LEU A 43 21.88 3.84 17.95
N ALA A 44 20.70 3.28 17.62
CA ALA A 44 19.77 3.91 16.68
C ALA A 44 18.31 3.58 16.94
N GLU A 45 17.43 4.32 16.26
CA GLU A 45 15.98 4.09 16.18
C GLU A 45 15.55 4.00 14.71
N ALA A 46 14.64 3.07 14.38
CA ALA A 46 14.09 2.95 13.04
C ALA A 46 13.34 4.22 12.63
N LEU A 47 13.47 4.64 11.37
CA LEU A 47 12.82 5.85 10.87
C LEU A 47 11.29 5.74 10.87
N CYS A 48 10.76 4.54 10.59
CA CYS A 48 9.33 4.28 10.54
C CYS A 48 8.88 3.32 11.64
N PRO A 49 7.71 3.54 12.26
CA PRO A 49 7.14 2.60 13.22
C PRO A 49 6.67 1.32 12.50
N GLY A 50 6.72 0.19 13.20
CA GLY A 50 6.21 -1.09 12.74
C GLY A 50 7.18 -2.24 12.86
N VAL A 51 6.66 -3.45 12.73
CA VAL A 51 7.41 -4.71 12.90
C VAL A 51 8.59 -4.87 11.94
N ARG A 52 8.56 -4.23 10.76
CA ARG A 52 9.65 -4.30 9.79
C ARG A 52 10.95 -3.68 10.31
N GLY A 53 10.87 -2.74 11.25
CA GLY A 53 12.04 -2.19 11.92
C GLY A 53 12.83 -3.23 12.73
N ASN A 54 12.20 -4.32 13.17
CA ASN A 54 12.87 -5.39 13.90
C ASN A 54 13.81 -6.24 13.01
N ASP A 55 13.68 -6.13 11.69
CA ASP A 55 14.57 -6.80 10.74
C ASP A 55 15.86 -6.01 10.48
N LEU A 56 15.95 -4.78 11.02
CA LEU A 56 17.16 -3.97 10.97
C LEU A 56 18.19 -4.47 11.99
N LYS A 57 19.46 -4.44 11.57
CA LYS A 57 20.63 -4.75 12.41
C LYS A 57 21.73 -3.73 12.11
N ILE A 58 22.53 -3.44 13.10
CA ILE A 58 23.73 -2.61 12.95
C ILE A 58 24.95 -3.51 13.18
N MET A 59 25.90 -3.46 12.27
CA MET A 59 27.23 -4.08 12.42
C MET A 59 28.24 -2.97 12.59
N VAL A 60 29.13 -3.11 13.55
CA VAL A 60 30.24 -2.20 13.80
C VAL A 60 31.54 -2.99 13.76
N GLN A 61 32.43 -2.61 12.90
CA GLN A 61 33.76 -3.22 12.77
C GLN A 61 34.84 -2.15 12.85
N VAL A 62 35.98 -2.46 13.44
CA VAL A 62 37.18 -1.62 13.28
C VAL A 62 37.60 -1.68 11.82
N ASN A 63 37.88 -0.55 11.21
CA ASN A 63 38.32 -0.51 9.83
C ASN A 63 39.65 -1.25 9.63
N ALA A 64 39.75 -1.98 8.52
CA ALA A 64 40.90 -2.83 8.26
C ALA A 64 42.21 -2.04 7.95
N ASP A 65 42.07 -0.85 7.40
CA ASP A 65 43.20 -0.01 6.97
C ASP A 65 43.58 1.01 8.03
N ASP A 66 42.68 1.42 8.93
CA ASP A 66 42.87 2.40 9.98
C ASP A 66 42.16 2.02 11.28
N GLU A 67 42.92 1.66 12.32
CA GLU A 67 42.37 1.23 13.62
C GLU A 67 41.62 2.32 14.40
N PHE A 68 41.74 3.61 13.99
CA PHE A 68 40.99 4.72 14.57
C PHE A 68 39.62 4.94 13.94
N LEU A 69 39.29 4.17 12.90
CA LEU A 69 38.01 4.25 12.18
C LEU A 69 37.14 3.02 12.45
N PHE A 70 35.87 3.24 12.38
CA PHE A 70 34.82 2.18 12.41
C PHE A 70 34.06 2.13 11.10
N ASP A 71 33.90 0.93 10.56
CA ASP A 71 32.96 0.64 9.47
C ASP A 71 31.64 0.23 10.11
N VAL A 72 30.62 1.06 9.90
CA VAL A 72 29.28 0.89 10.46
C VAL A 72 28.31 0.56 9.33
N LYS A 73 27.71 -0.64 9.37
CA LYS A 73 26.78 -1.11 8.36
C LYS A 73 25.38 -1.19 8.92
N THR A 74 24.41 -0.64 8.18
CA THR A 74 23.00 -0.87 8.40
C THR A 74 22.56 -2.03 7.51
N ILE A 75 21.95 -3.05 8.11
CA ILE A 75 21.55 -4.29 7.45
C ILE A 75 20.04 -4.44 7.62
N LEU A 76 19.31 -4.68 6.53
CA LEU A 76 17.88 -5.02 6.55
C LEU A 76 17.70 -6.48 6.10
N GLY A 77 17.36 -7.34 7.06
CA GLY A 77 17.34 -8.79 6.83
C GLY A 77 18.74 -9.33 6.58
N THR A 78 19.10 -9.55 5.32
CA THR A 78 20.43 -10.00 4.85
C THR A 78 21.18 -8.96 4.05
N ASP A 79 20.52 -7.87 3.63
CA ASP A 79 21.06 -6.91 2.68
C ASP A 79 21.70 -5.73 3.42
N VAL A 80 22.93 -5.38 3.08
CA VAL A 80 23.57 -4.14 3.52
C VAL A 80 22.92 -2.99 2.75
N VAL A 81 22.23 -2.12 3.48
CA VAL A 81 21.46 -1.00 2.90
C VAL A 81 22.12 0.36 3.08
N ASP A 82 23.11 0.44 3.95
CA ASP A 82 23.95 1.62 4.17
C ASP A 82 25.27 1.21 4.81
N GLU A 83 26.35 1.90 4.47
CA GLU A 83 27.70 1.69 5.03
C GLU A 83 28.40 3.02 5.19
N GLN A 84 28.94 3.27 6.37
CA GLN A 84 29.65 4.50 6.71
C GLN A 84 30.95 4.17 7.44
N THR A 85 32.04 4.86 7.10
CA THR A 85 33.32 4.79 7.83
C THR A 85 33.51 6.09 8.61
N VAL A 86 33.61 6.00 9.93
CA VAL A 86 33.62 7.15 10.85
C VAL A 86 34.60 6.95 12.00
N THR A 87 35.03 8.04 12.63
CA THR A 87 35.84 8.01 13.84
C THR A 87 35.04 7.68 15.09
N ASP A 88 33.82 8.16 15.16
CA ASP A 88 32.92 7.98 16.30
C ASP A 88 31.43 8.07 15.87
N ALA A 89 30.49 7.78 16.80
CA ALA A 89 29.09 7.79 16.53
C ALA A 89 28.51 9.19 16.22
N ALA A 90 29.17 10.27 16.63
CA ALA A 90 28.71 11.63 16.35
C ALA A 90 28.90 12.03 14.88
N CYS A 91 29.80 11.32 14.19
CA CYS A 91 30.05 11.51 12.76
C CYS A 91 29.10 10.73 11.86
N LEU A 92 28.24 9.84 12.42
CA LEU A 92 27.26 9.08 11.65
C LEU A 92 26.13 9.96 11.11
N ALA A 93 25.87 9.86 9.84
CA ALA A 93 24.72 10.52 9.19
C ALA A 93 23.47 9.61 9.22
N ASP A 94 22.31 10.19 9.53
CA ASP A 94 21.02 9.49 9.40
C ASP A 94 20.84 8.97 7.96
N ASN A 95 20.26 7.77 7.84
CA ASN A 95 19.99 7.19 6.53
C ASN A 95 18.48 7.01 6.28
N ARG A 96 18.11 6.32 5.19
CA ARG A 96 16.69 6.09 4.81
C ARG A 96 15.94 5.12 5.72
N PHE A 97 16.64 4.43 6.63
CA PHE A 97 16.08 3.36 7.45
C PHE A 97 16.07 3.69 8.93
N LEU A 98 17.05 4.45 9.42
CA LEU A 98 17.23 4.74 10.84
C LEU A 98 17.79 6.13 11.11
N LYS A 99 17.62 6.57 12.35
CA LYS A 99 18.28 7.73 12.95
C LYS A 99 19.22 7.28 14.05
N TRP A 100 20.39 7.87 14.07
CA TRP A 100 21.38 7.60 15.12
C TRP A 100 21.02 8.32 16.43
N LYS A 101 21.28 7.67 17.55
CA LYS A 101 21.02 8.25 18.86
C LYS A 101 22.15 9.18 19.28
N PRO A 102 21.84 10.39 19.77
CA PRO A 102 22.87 11.26 20.35
C PRO A 102 23.58 10.56 21.52
N GLY A 103 24.90 10.63 21.56
CA GLY A 103 25.71 10.03 22.62
C GLY A 103 25.88 8.51 22.53
N ALA A 104 25.53 7.89 21.41
CA ALA A 104 25.85 6.48 21.15
C ALA A 104 27.38 6.29 21.18
N VAL A 105 27.82 5.10 21.61
CA VAL A 105 29.23 4.70 21.63
C VAL A 105 29.42 3.53 20.69
N LEU A 106 30.42 3.63 19.78
CA LEU A 106 30.73 2.56 18.86
C LEU A 106 31.66 1.55 19.54
N GLU A 107 31.20 0.31 19.58
CA GLU A 107 31.97 -0.86 19.99
C GLU A 107 31.84 -1.93 18.93
N ALA A 108 32.96 -2.63 18.64
CA ALA A 108 32.95 -3.68 17.61
C ALA A 108 31.92 -4.77 17.95
N ALA A 109 30.96 -4.99 17.05
CA ALA A 109 29.91 -5.98 17.21
C ALA A 109 29.45 -6.50 15.84
N ALA A 110 29.34 -7.84 15.72
CA ALA A 110 28.98 -8.48 14.46
C ALA A 110 27.52 -8.22 14.03
N ALA A 111 26.61 -8.05 14.98
CA ALA A 111 25.22 -7.68 14.72
C ALA A 111 24.56 -7.19 16.01
N ILE A 112 24.00 -5.99 15.99
CA ILE A 112 23.19 -5.42 17.06
C ILE A 112 21.75 -5.33 16.53
N PRO A 113 20.84 -6.24 16.88
CA PRO A 113 19.49 -6.22 16.34
C PRO A 113 18.70 -5.02 16.88
N MET A 114 17.78 -4.51 16.08
CA MET A 114 16.78 -3.56 16.53
C MET A 114 15.53 -4.32 17.00
N THR A 115 14.87 -3.85 18.04
CA THR A 115 13.72 -4.53 18.66
C THR A 115 12.65 -3.54 19.09
N GLY A 116 11.46 -4.04 19.46
CA GLY A 116 10.37 -3.22 19.98
C GLY A 116 9.52 -2.51 18.93
N GLY A 117 9.76 -2.79 17.65
CA GLY A 117 8.92 -2.29 16.57
C GLY A 117 7.56 -3.00 16.54
N GLU A 118 6.48 -2.23 16.55
CA GLU A 118 5.10 -2.75 16.56
C GLU A 118 4.24 -2.00 15.56
N ASN A 119 3.39 -2.75 14.84
CA ASN A 119 2.34 -2.12 14.04
C ASN A 119 1.26 -1.58 14.96
N GLY A 120 0.78 -0.38 14.69
CA GLY A 120 -0.34 0.21 15.39
C GLY A 120 -1.67 -0.38 14.95
N THR A 121 -2.69 -0.11 15.75
CA THR A 121 -4.08 -0.42 15.41
C THR A 121 -4.69 0.79 14.71
N VAL A 122 -5.25 0.58 13.52
CA VAL A 122 -5.90 1.63 12.74
C VAL A 122 -7.32 1.84 13.24
N SER A 123 -7.68 3.09 13.50
CA SER A 123 -8.99 3.53 13.96
C SER A 123 -9.70 4.42 12.93
N GLY A 124 -10.97 4.74 13.15
CA GLY A 124 -11.71 5.70 12.31
C GLY A 124 -11.07 7.09 12.27
N VAL A 125 -10.38 7.50 13.34
CA VAL A 125 -9.66 8.79 13.40
C VAL A 125 -8.48 8.79 12.43
N ASP A 126 -7.71 7.70 12.37
CA ASP A 126 -6.58 7.57 11.42
C ASP A 126 -7.06 7.66 9.97
N HIS A 127 -8.22 7.06 9.66
CA HIS A 127 -8.84 7.18 8.34
C HIS A 127 -9.29 8.62 8.05
N GLN A 128 -9.88 9.31 9.02
CA GLN A 128 -10.28 10.71 8.85
C GLN A 128 -9.07 11.63 8.64
N ASP A 129 -7.99 11.42 9.39
CA ASP A 129 -6.74 12.16 9.24
C ASP A 129 -6.12 11.95 7.85
N TYR A 130 -6.19 10.72 7.33
CA TYR A 130 -5.79 10.46 5.95
C TYR A 130 -6.65 11.24 4.94
N LEU A 131 -7.97 11.22 5.08
CA LEU A 131 -8.88 11.94 4.19
C LEU A 131 -8.62 13.45 4.19
N ASN A 132 -8.39 14.03 5.37
CA ASN A 132 -8.03 15.45 5.51
C ASN A 132 -6.72 15.79 4.76
N LYS A 133 -5.72 14.90 4.84
CA LYS A 133 -4.46 15.08 4.09
C LYS A 133 -4.65 14.88 2.58
N ALA A 134 -5.50 13.95 2.18
CA ALA A 134 -5.75 13.63 0.78
C ALA A 134 -6.36 14.82 0.01
N GLU A 135 -7.08 15.74 0.68
CA GLU A 135 -7.64 16.94 0.06
C GLU A 135 -6.59 17.87 -0.55
N SER A 136 -5.34 17.81 -0.11
CA SER A 136 -4.25 18.63 -0.67
C SER A 136 -3.61 18.03 -1.93
N PHE A 137 -4.03 16.84 -2.37
CA PHE A 137 -3.46 16.14 -3.53
C PHE A 137 -4.49 16.04 -4.67
N ALA A 138 -4.03 16.22 -5.90
CA ALA A 138 -4.83 15.95 -7.08
C ALA A 138 -4.59 14.52 -7.57
N PHE A 139 -5.66 13.74 -7.70
CA PHE A 139 -5.61 12.36 -8.18
C PHE A 139 -6.90 11.98 -8.92
N ASN A 140 -6.82 11.01 -9.81
CA ASN A 140 -7.97 10.58 -10.62
C ASN A 140 -8.75 9.43 -9.97
N THR A 141 -8.07 8.59 -9.19
CA THR A 141 -8.67 7.39 -8.57
C THR A 141 -8.09 7.19 -7.18
N MET A 142 -8.93 6.80 -6.24
CA MET A 142 -8.56 6.40 -4.88
C MET A 142 -8.96 4.95 -4.66
N GLY A 143 -8.01 4.09 -4.30
CA GLY A 143 -8.29 2.70 -3.92
C GLY A 143 -8.15 2.51 -2.42
N VAL A 144 -9.11 1.83 -1.80
CA VAL A 144 -9.11 1.58 -0.36
C VAL A 144 -9.31 0.09 -0.09
N VAL A 145 -8.30 -0.53 0.50
CA VAL A 145 -8.28 -1.96 0.81
C VAL A 145 -8.71 -2.15 2.26
N VAL A 146 -10.01 -2.06 2.51
CA VAL A 146 -10.63 -2.25 3.82
C VAL A 146 -11.76 -3.28 3.73
N ALA A 147 -12.00 -4.00 4.82
CA ALA A 147 -13.01 -5.05 4.86
C ALA A 147 -14.35 -4.55 5.44
N ASP A 148 -14.31 -3.68 6.43
CA ASP A 148 -15.50 -3.28 7.18
C ASP A 148 -16.33 -2.20 6.47
N ASP A 149 -17.64 -2.33 6.58
CA ASP A 149 -18.59 -1.46 5.91
C ASP A 149 -18.66 -0.04 6.49
N THR A 150 -18.31 0.12 7.77
CA THR A 150 -18.28 1.44 8.42
C THR A 150 -17.18 2.31 7.78
N THR A 151 -15.99 1.75 7.64
CA THR A 151 -14.87 2.45 6.97
C THR A 151 -15.19 2.69 5.50
N LYS A 152 -15.76 1.71 4.78
CA LYS A 152 -16.17 1.92 3.38
C LYS A 152 -17.18 3.06 3.26
N SER A 153 -18.15 3.16 4.19
CA SER A 153 -19.14 4.25 4.18
C SER A 153 -18.51 5.62 4.40
N LEU A 154 -17.49 5.72 5.25
CA LEU A 154 -16.73 6.95 5.46
C LEU A 154 -16.08 7.46 4.15
N TYR A 155 -15.41 6.55 3.42
CA TYR A 155 -14.79 6.91 2.14
C TYR A 155 -15.82 7.24 1.04
N ALA A 156 -16.95 6.53 1.00
CA ALA A 156 -18.03 6.83 0.05
C ALA A 156 -18.66 8.20 0.34
N ALA A 157 -18.87 8.54 1.61
CA ALA A 157 -19.37 9.86 2.02
C ALA A 157 -18.36 10.97 1.67
N TYR A 158 -17.06 10.72 1.88
CA TYR A 158 -16.00 11.63 1.46
C TYR A 158 -15.99 11.85 -0.06
N ASN A 159 -16.05 10.78 -0.86
CA ASN A 159 -16.11 10.89 -2.33
C ASN A 159 -17.34 11.70 -2.77
N ARG A 160 -18.51 11.47 -2.17
CA ARG A 160 -19.74 12.22 -2.48
C ARG A 160 -19.57 13.70 -2.15
N ARG A 161 -19.09 14.05 -0.94
CA ARG A 161 -18.82 15.44 -0.53
C ARG A 161 -17.87 16.13 -1.50
N MET A 162 -16.76 15.50 -1.85
CA MET A 162 -15.78 16.09 -2.78
C MET A 162 -16.37 16.34 -4.17
N ARG A 163 -17.21 15.44 -4.67
CA ARG A 163 -17.85 15.56 -6.00
C ARG A 163 -18.97 16.59 -6.01
N ASP A 164 -19.85 16.56 -5.03
CA ASP A 164 -21.11 17.31 -5.07
C ASP A 164 -20.94 18.72 -4.50
N GLU A 165 -20.12 18.90 -3.45
CA GLU A 165 -19.94 20.18 -2.78
C GLU A 165 -18.67 20.91 -3.24
N MET A 166 -17.55 20.18 -3.44
CA MET A 166 -16.26 20.78 -3.77
C MET A 166 -15.95 20.77 -5.28
N GLY A 167 -16.72 20.05 -6.09
CA GLY A 167 -16.51 19.93 -7.53
C GLY A 167 -15.30 19.07 -7.93
N VAL A 168 -14.64 18.42 -6.98
CA VAL A 168 -13.46 17.56 -7.22
C VAL A 168 -13.92 16.15 -7.56
N LYS A 169 -13.71 15.73 -8.80
CA LYS A 169 -14.19 14.44 -9.32
C LYS A 169 -13.06 13.43 -9.42
N PHE A 170 -13.16 12.36 -8.65
CA PHE A 170 -12.33 11.16 -8.75
C PHE A 170 -13.17 9.91 -8.61
N GLN A 171 -12.65 8.75 -9.02
CA GLN A 171 -13.28 7.45 -8.79
C GLN A 171 -12.74 6.82 -7.50
N LEU A 172 -13.64 6.38 -6.63
CA LEU A 172 -13.31 5.62 -5.45
C LEU A 172 -13.52 4.13 -5.74
N VAL A 173 -12.51 3.30 -5.52
CA VAL A 173 -12.57 1.84 -5.72
C VAL A 173 -12.60 1.15 -4.36
N LEU A 174 -13.65 0.38 -4.13
CA LEU A 174 -13.89 -0.39 -2.91
C LEU A 174 -14.18 -1.86 -3.28
N TYR A 175 -13.92 -2.76 -2.34
CA TYR A 175 -14.33 -4.15 -2.44
C TYR A 175 -15.75 -4.33 -1.86
N ASP A 176 -16.64 -4.99 -2.61
CA ASP A 176 -18.00 -5.38 -2.21
C ASP A 176 -18.78 -4.26 -1.47
N TYR A 177 -19.00 -3.13 -2.19
CA TYR A 177 -19.71 -1.97 -1.63
C TYR A 177 -20.66 -1.31 -2.64
N ALA A 178 -21.46 -2.12 -3.35
CA ALA A 178 -22.43 -1.64 -4.36
C ALA A 178 -23.51 -0.72 -3.78
N LYS A 179 -23.82 -0.84 -2.47
CA LYS A 179 -24.80 0.00 -1.77
C LYS A 179 -24.42 1.49 -1.68
N ALA A 180 -23.24 1.89 -2.16
CA ALA A 180 -22.87 3.29 -2.27
C ALA A 180 -23.79 4.08 -3.20
N ASP A 181 -24.34 3.44 -4.22
CA ASP A 181 -25.26 4.02 -5.22
C ASP A 181 -24.80 5.40 -5.69
N SER A 182 -23.60 5.45 -6.27
CA SER A 182 -22.90 6.69 -6.62
C SER A 182 -22.10 6.54 -7.91
N MET A 183 -22.14 7.56 -8.78
CA MET A 183 -21.30 7.66 -9.97
C MET A 183 -19.80 7.69 -9.64
N GLY A 184 -19.43 8.10 -8.44
CA GLY A 184 -18.06 8.22 -8.01
C GLY A 184 -17.46 6.96 -7.43
N VAL A 185 -18.23 5.87 -7.24
CA VAL A 185 -17.79 4.67 -6.55
C VAL A 185 -17.83 3.47 -7.50
N ILE A 186 -16.74 2.72 -7.56
CA ILE A 186 -16.61 1.42 -8.23
C ILE A 186 -16.57 0.35 -7.14
N SER A 187 -17.49 -0.62 -7.18
CA SER A 187 -17.54 -1.74 -6.26
C SER A 187 -17.04 -3.02 -6.93
N VAL A 188 -15.85 -3.47 -6.56
CA VAL A 188 -15.27 -4.72 -7.07
C VAL A 188 -15.96 -5.91 -6.40
N ASP A 189 -16.61 -6.78 -7.17
CA ASP A 189 -17.39 -7.89 -6.66
C ASP A 189 -16.55 -9.15 -6.37
N ASN A 190 -15.60 -9.47 -7.26
CA ASN A 190 -14.78 -10.67 -7.12
C ASN A 190 -13.74 -10.50 -6.01
N ARG A 191 -13.45 -11.60 -5.34
CA ARG A 191 -12.39 -11.65 -4.33
C ARG A 191 -11.09 -12.23 -4.89
N SER A 192 -9.97 -11.84 -4.29
CA SER A 192 -8.70 -12.53 -4.48
C SER A 192 -8.62 -13.75 -3.57
N LEU A 193 -8.00 -14.84 -4.08
CA LEU A 193 -7.83 -16.11 -3.35
C LEU A 193 -6.44 -16.23 -2.71
N ASP A 194 -5.59 -15.23 -2.87
CA ASP A 194 -4.19 -15.28 -2.44
C ASP A 194 -4.09 -15.14 -0.92
N GLU A 195 -3.40 -16.09 -0.29
CA GLU A 195 -3.20 -16.11 1.15
C GLU A 195 -2.48 -14.85 1.65
N GLY A 196 -2.92 -14.31 2.77
CA GLY A 196 -2.34 -13.12 3.39
C GLY A 196 -2.73 -11.78 2.78
N TRP A 197 -3.52 -11.76 1.67
CA TRP A 197 -3.94 -10.52 1.00
C TRP A 197 -5.40 -10.13 1.26
N GLY A 198 -6.20 -11.06 1.76
CA GLY A 198 -7.63 -10.85 1.96
C GLY A 198 -8.41 -10.74 0.64
N ALA A 199 -9.72 -10.58 0.75
CA ALA A 199 -10.63 -10.58 -0.40
C ALA A 199 -10.46 -9.35 -1.31
N ALA A 200 -10.02 -8.22 -0.76
CA ALA A 200 -9.98 -6.92 -1.45
C ALA A 200 -8.73 -6.71 -2.35
N GLY A 201 -7.91 -7.73 -2.58
CA GLY A 201 -6.66 -7.59 -3.36
C GLY A 201 -6.83 -7.01 -4.76
N LEU A 202 -7.96 -7.29 -5.43
CA LEU A 202 -8.24 -6.79 -6.78
C LEU A 202 -8.48 -5.27 -6.85
N VAL A 203 -8.75 -4.61 -5.72
CA VAL A 203 -8.89 -3.15 -5.64
C VAL A 203 -7.64 -2.44 -6.17
N TYR A 204 -6.45 -3.00 -5.94
CA TYR A 204 -5.21 -2.42 -6.47
C TYR A 204 -5.20 -2.35 -8.00
N TRP A 205 -5.52 -3.46 -8.68
CA TRP A 205 -5.54 -3.50 -10.13
C TRP A 205 -6.63 -2.59 -10.70
N VAL A 206 -7.85 -2.63 -10.16
CA VAL A 206 -8.98 -1.81 -10.63
C VAL A 206 -8.68 -0.32 -10.43
N THR A 207 -8.05 0.05 -9.30
CA THR A 207 -7.58 1.43 -9.06
C THR A 207 -6.58 1.88 -10.13
N GLY A 208 -5.58 1.04 -10.42
CA GLY A 208 -4.61 1.32 -11.46
C GLY A 208 -5.23 1.40 -12.85
N ALA A 209 -6.10 0.43 -13.19
CA ALA A 209 -6.79 0.37 -14.48
C ALA A 209 -7.68 1.59 -14.72
N SER A 210 -8.43 2.03 -13.69
CA SER A 210 -9.28 3.23 -13.76
C SER A 210 -8.44 4.50 -13.88
N ALA A 211 -7.34 4.62 -13.13
CA ALA A 211 -6.44 5.77 -13.21
C ALA A 211 -5.72 5.88 -14.56
N GLY A 212 -5.35 4.74 -15.15
CA GLY A 212 -4.64 4.68 -16.43
C GLY A 212 -5.53 4.64 -17.66
N CYS A 213 -6.86 4.54 -17.48
CA CYS A 213 -7.81 4.52 -18.59
C CYS A 213 -7.91 5.90 -19.24
N ALA A 214 -7.67 5.96 -20.55
CA ALA A 214 -7.82 7.20 -21.28
C ALA A 214 -9.29 7.63 -21.36
N VAL A 215 -9.56 8.94 -21.42
CA VAL A 215 -10.92 9.54 -21.39
C VAL A 215 -11.85 8.99 -22.49
N ASN A 216 -11.30 8.56 -23.60
CA ASN A 216 -12.03 7.99 -24.75
C ASN A 216 -12.02 6.45 -24.78
N ARG A 217 -11.69 5.80 -23.66
CA ARG A 217 -11.64 4.35 -23.55
C ARG A 217 -12.42 3.87 -22.32
N SER A 218 -12.67 2.56 -22.29
CA SER A 218 -13.28 1.84 -21.19
C SER A 218 -12.42 0.63 -20.84
N ASN A 219 -12.52 0.19 -19.58
CA ASN A 219 -11.95 -1.07 -19.16
C ASN A 219 -12.85 -2.29 -19.48
N GLN A 220 -14.01 -2.09 -20.11
CA GLN A 220 -14.90 -3.18 -20.53
C GLN A 220 -14.14 -4.23 -21.37
N ASN A 221 -14.36 -5.49 -21.09
CA ASN A 221 -13.71 -6.64 -21.72
C ASN A 221 -12.17 -6.64 -21.62
N ARG A 222 -11.59 -5.77 -20.81
CA ARG A 222 -10.16 -5.74 -20.58
C ARG A 222 -9.72 -7.01 -19.87
N ARG A 223 -8.64 -7.62 -20.35
CA ARG A 223 -8.02 -8.77 -19.69
C ARG A 223 -7.38 -8.33 -18.38
N TYR A 224 -7.61 -9.11 -17.33
CA TYR A 224 -6.83 -9.01 -16.10
C TYR A 224 -5.43 -9.58 -16.33
N ASP A 225 -4.44 -8.75 -16.14
CA ASP A 225 -3.00 -9.06 -16.32
C ASP A 225 -2.22 -8.94 -15.01
N GLY A 226 -2.92 -8.88 -13.87
CA GLY A 226 -2.34 -8.79 -12.54
C GLY A 226 -1.88 -10.13 -11.99
N GLY A 227 -1.32 -10.08 -10.79
CA GLY A 227 -0.73 -11.23 -10.12
C GLY A 227 -1.66 -12.00 -9.19
N PHE A 228 -2.86 -11.48 -8.86
CA PHE A 228 -3.78 -12.19 -7.98
C PHE A 228 -4.58 -13.26 -8.69
N THR A 229 -4.90 -14.33 -7.96
CA THR A 229 -5.86 -15.34 -8.37
C THR A 229 -7.26 -14.80 -8.16
N VAL A 230 -8.02 -14.62 -9.23
CA VAL A 230 -9.38 -14.06 -9.19
C VAL A 230 -10.41 -15.20 -9.05
N GLU A 231 -11.26 -15.10 -8.05
CA GLU A 231 -12.41 -16.01 -7.93
C GLU A 231 -13.48 -15.62 -8.96
N THR A 232 -13.81 -16.54 -9.86
CA THR A 232 -14.80 -16.32 -10.95
C THR A 232 -15.89 -17.41 -10.96
N PRO A 233 -16.71 -17.56 -9.90
CA PRO A 233 -17.67 -18.64 -9.78
C PRO A 233 -19.02 -18.35 -10.47
N HIS A 234 -19.21 -17.16 -11.03
CA HIS A 234 -20.52 -16.65 -11.44
C HIS A 234 -21.07 -17.37 -12.67
N THR A 235 -22.34 -17.76 -12.57
CA THR A 235 -23.15 -18.17 -13.72
C THR A 235 -23.57 -16.95 -14.55
N GLN A 236 -24.04 -17.15 -15.79
CA GLN A 236 -24.48 -16.05 -16.66
C GLN A 236 -25.62 -15.21 -16.04
N ASN A 237 -26.54 -15.83 -15.28
CA ASN A 237 -27.56 -15.09 -14.57
C ASN A 237 -27.01 -14.25 -13.44
N GLN A 238 -26.04 -14.77 -12.67
CA GLN A 238 -25.37 -14.01 -11.61
C GLN A 238 -24.57 -12.84 -12.18
N LEU A 239 -23.89 -13.01 -13.32
CA LEU A 239 -23.21 -11.91 -14.00
C LEU A 239 -24.19 -10.81 -14.41
N LYS A 240 -25.34 -11.16 -14.95
CA LYS A 240 -26.39 -10.20 -15.32
C LYS A 240 -26.94 -9.45 -14.10
N GLU A 241 -27.16 -10.15 -12.99
CA GLU A 241 -27.61 -9.52 -11.74
C GLU A 241 -26.52 -8.64 -11.12
N ALA A 242 -25.23 -9.02 -11.20
CA ALA A 242 -24.13 -8.20 -10.74
C ALA A 242 -24.06 -6.85 -11.49
N VAL A 243 -24.23 -6.86 -12.81
CA VAL A 243 -24.29 -5.63 -13.62
C VAL A 243 -25.47 -4.74 -13.19
N ARG A 244 -26.67 -5.34 -13.02
CA ARG A 244 -27.86 -4.60 -12.57
C ARG A 244 -27.71 -4.01 -11.17
N ALA A 245 -26.91 -4.64 -10.33
CA ALA A 245 -26.60 -4.18 -8.98
C ALA A 245 -25.44 -3.18 -8.92
N GLY A 246 -24.91 -2.72 -10.06
CA GLY A 246 -23.80 -1.76 -10.12
C GLY A 246 -22.47 -2.35 -9.62
N LYS A 247 -22.25 -3.65 -9.80
CA LYS A 247 -21.03 -4.33 -9.36
C LYS A 247 -20.05 -4.47 -10.51
N PHE A 248 -18.82 -3.97 -10.32
CA PHE A 248 -17.71 -4.17 -11.23
C PHE A 248 -17.20 -5.61 -11.06
N THR A 249 -17.41 -6.44 -12.08
CA THR A 249 -17.24 -7.88 -11.98
C THR A 249 -16.26 -8.39 -13.02
N PHE A 250 -15.39 -9.30 -12.61
CA PHE A 250 -14.55 -10.10 -13.51
C PHE A 250 -15.27 -11.42 -13.83
N HIS A 251 -15.10 -11.88 -15.07
CA HIS A 251 -15.61 -13.16 -15.51
C HIS A 251 -14.59 -13.94 -16.33
N LYS A 252 -14.81 -15.23 -16.47
CA LYS A 252 -13.93 -16.11 -17.23
C LYS A 252 -14.35 -16.17 -18.69
N VAL A 253 -13.41 -15.91 -19.61
CA VAL A 253 -13.59 -16.04 -21.05
C VAL A 253 -12.50 -16.96 -21.59
N GLY A 254 -12.84 -18.21 -21.83
CA GLY A 254 -11.86 -19.25 -22.14
C GLY A 254 -10.88 -19.44 -20.98
N THR A 255 -9.61 -19.17 -21.20
CA THR A 255 -8.55 -19.21 -20.17
C THR A 255 -8.32 -17.86 -19.49
N ASP A 256 -8.84 -16.77 -20.05
CA ASP A 256 -8.64 -15.42 -19.55
C ASP A 256 -9.67 -15.04 -18.49
N VAL A 257 -9.26 -14.19 -17.57
CA VAL A 257 -10.16 -13.42 -16.70
C VAL A 257 -10.26 -12.02 -17.29
N ARG A 258 -11.48 -11.53 -17.49
CA ARG A 258 -11.76 -10.23 -18.10
C ARG A 258 -12.76 -9.42 -17.30
N VAL A 259 -12.67 -8.11 -17.42
CA VAL A 259 -13.71 -7.20 -16.90
C VAL A 259 -15.00 -7.42 -17.71
N LEU A 260 -16.11 -7.63 -17.02
CA LEU A 260 -17.42 -7.82 -17.66
C LEU A 260 -17.92 -6.47 -18.21
N GLU A 261 -18.12 -5.52 -17.31
CA GLU A 261 -18.59 -4.16 -17.64
C GLU A 261 -17.79 -3.13 -16.81
N ASP A 262 -17.47 -2.00 -17.41
CA ASP A 262 -16.78 -0.87 -16.75
C ASP A 262 -17.83 0.08 -16.15
N ILE A 263 -18.34 -0.26 -14.99
CA ILE A 263 -19.48 0.41 -14.34
C ILE A 263 -19.15 0.90 -12.94
N ASN A 264 -19.92 1.87 -12.49
CA ASN A 264 -19.96 2.35 -11.11
C ASN A 264 -21.16 1.79 -10.37
N THR A 265 -21.33 2.18 -9.10
CA THR A 265 -22.40 1.65 -8.25
C THR A 265 -23.75 2.35 -8.42
N MET A 266 -23.87 3.37 -9.27
CA MET A 266 -25.13 4.11 -9.44
C MET A 266 -26.13 3.27 -10.22
N VAL A 267 -27.22 2.89 -9.57
CA VAL A 267 -28.33 2.11 -10.12
C VAL A 267 -29.68 2.79 -9.98
N THR A 268 -29.76 3.81 -9.12
CA THR A 268 -30.95 4.69 -9.02
C THR A 268 -30.82 5.86 -9.98
N THR A 269 -31.94 6.27 -10.58
CA THR A 269 -32.03 7.40 -11.52
C THR A 269 -32.55 8.64 -10.82
#